data_79ce511eb48b7c22b5428feed37aa804
#
_entry.id   79ce511eb48b7c22b5428feed37aa804
#
_cell.length_a   1.000
_cell.length_b   1.000
_cell.length_c   1.000
_cell.angle_alpha   90.00
_cell.angle_beta   90.00
_cell.angle_gamma   90.00
#
_symmetry.space_group_name_H-M   'P 1'
#
loop_
_entity.id
_entity.type
_entity.pdbx_description
1 polymer ?
#
loop_
_entity_poly.entity_id
_entity_poly.type
_entity_poly.pdbx_seq_one_letter_code
_entity_poly.pdbx_strand_id
1 'polypeptide(L)'
;MDFTIIRKYEDEIMTDLKQLVAIPSVASQAEEGMPFGREATRALEFILERAEQLGFKTGNIGNAAGYAEYGEGGEYAGVLTHVDVVPAGDGWDTDPFTLTVKDGRLYGRGVADDKGAAVVSLWCLKALKDAGVTGNRRMRCVFGCGEEVGMGDMEAFFAKEPLPEMAFTPDSGYTVCNREKGIMHFHAVVPVQENTMLISFEAGTAVNCVAEKANAFIACCEGIAATIADRVRDTGCECEYSASAGGFIIKAAGRSAHAMQPHMGLNAAAALISAIDFVTDSKEKALADIAKLFCADTNGAALGVAQSDEPSGALTMNLGNIRLESGKLLIGIDIRFPVTADGQSIIETIKSVCAECGMSVDNDSIVAPIYMPEDHPLIKALCECYEQVSGNPAHVYATGGGTYARSLGGRGVAFGMEFPDSQPTHLHEANESFDREEMMKHAEICLAAMYRMMTM
;
A
#
# COMPACT_ATOMS: atom_id res chain seq x y z
N MET A 1 18.84 25.87 -12.48
CA MET A 1 18.46 25.12 -13.70
C MET A 1 17.01 25.45 -14.04
N ASP A 2 16.66 25.51 -15.31
CA ASP A 2 15.25 25.59 -15.71
C ASP A 2 14.68 24.15 -15.77
N PHE A 3 13.73 23.83 -14.91
CA PHE A 3 13.20 22.47 -14.78
C PHE A 3 12.14 22.16 -15.84
N THR A 4 11.60 23.17 -16.54
CA THR A 4 10.68 22.96 -17.66
C THR A 4 11.36 22.28 -18.86
N ILE A 5 12.70 22.19 -18.83
CA ILE A 5 13.48 21.48 -19.88
C ILE A 5 13.07 20.01 -20.04
N ILE A 6 12.50 19.39 -18.99
CA ILE A 6 12.02 18.01 -19.05
C ILE A 6 10.89 17.82 -20.07
N ARG A 7 10.09 18.87 -20.32
CA ARG A 7 8.98 18.83 -21.27
C ARG A 7 9.40 18.57 -22.71
N LYS A 8 10.67 18.83 -23.07
CA LYS A 8 11.18 18.47 -24.38
C LYS A 8 11.22 16.96 -24.65
N TYR A 9 11.11 16.15 -23.59
CA TYR A 9 11.09 14.68 -23.67
C TYR A 9 9.68 14.10 -23.46
N GLU A 10 8.65 14.92 -23.49
CA GLU A 10 7.28 14.46 -23.21
C GLU A 10 6.84 13.32 -24.14
N ASP A 11 7.14 13.41 -25.44
CA ASP A 11 6.75 12.38 -26.41
C ASP A 11 7.49 11.06 -26.17
N GLU A 12 8.76 11.13 -25.75
CA GLU A 12 9.56 9.96 -25.40
C GLU A 12 9.09 9.35 -24.08
N ILE A 13 8.75 10.17 -23.06
CA ILE A 13 8.15 9.73 -21.79
C ILE A 13 6.85 8.97 -22.09
N MET A 14 5.96 9.54 -22.91
CA MET A 14 4.70 8.89 -23.27
C MET A 14 4.92 7.60 -24.06
N THR A 15 5.95 7.55 -24.90
CA THR A 15 6.30 6.36 -25.68
C THR A 15 6.81 5.24 -24.80
N ASP A 16 7.72 5.54 -23.88
CA ASP A 16 8.29 4.55 -22.96
C ASP A 16 7.23 4.08 -21.95
N LEU A 17 6.39 4.99 -21.43
CA LEU A 17 5.27 4.64 -20.56
C LEU A 17 4.28 3.68 -21.25
N LYS A 18 3.93 3.96 -22.51
CA LYS A 18 3.06 3.07 -23.29
C LYS A 18 3.63 1.66 -23.43
N GLN A 19 4.94 1.54 -23.62
CA GLN A 19 5.60 0.24 -23.77
C GLN A 19 5.68 -0.48 -22.42
N LEU A 20 5.96 0.24 -21.31
CA LEU A 20 6.05 -0.33 -19.99
C LEU A 20 4.67 -0.77 -19.48
N VAL A 21 3.61 0.02 -19.71
CA VAL A 21 2.22 -0.34 -19.35
C VAL A 21 1.77 -1.61 -20.08
N ALA A 22 2.23 -1.81 -21.34
CA ALA A 22 1.89 -3.00 -22.12
C ALA A 22 2.48 -4.32 -21.55
N ILE A 23 3.35 -4.24 -20.57
CA ILE A 23 3.86 -5.42 -19.85
C ILE A 23 2.99 -5.64 -18.61
N PRO A 24 2.22 -6.74 -18.49
CA PRO A 24 1.35 -7.02 -17.36
C PRO A 24 2.16 -7.53 -16.16
N SER A 25 3.01 -6.67 -15.60
CA SER A 25 4.04 -6.99 -14.61
C SER A 25 3.49 -7.24 -13.20
N VAL A 26 2.41 -7.99 -13.11
CA VAL A 26 1.91 -8.47 -11.82
C VAL A 26 2.92 -9.43 -11.21
N ALA A 27 3.38 -9.12 -10.00
CA ALA A 27 4.28 -10.02 -9.28
C ALA A 27 3.62 -11.39 -9.07
N SER A 28 4.36 -12.45 -9.32
CA SER A 28 3.87 -13.82 -9.29
C SER A 28 4.84 -14.76 -8.62
N GLN A 29 4.48 -16.05 -8.55
CA GLN A 29 5.33 -17.07 -7.96
C GLN A 29 6.73 -17.06 -8.59
N ALA A 30 7.77 -17.16 -7.75
CA ALA A 30 9.15 -17.16 -8.19
C ALA A 30 9.44 -18.32 -9.17
N GLU A 31 10.15 -17.99 -10.25
CA GLU A 31 10.74 -18.93 -11.20
C GLU A 31 12.27 -18.84 -11.11
N GLU A 32 12.99 -19.76 -11.74
CA GLU A 32 14.46 -19.75 -11.75
C GLU A 32 15.01 -18.46 -12.35
N GLY A 33 15.74 -17.69 -11.55
CA GLY A 33 16.29 -16.39 -11.94
C GLY A 33 15.27 -15.26 -12.05
N MET A 34 14.00 -15.47 -11.67
CA MET A 34 12.91 -14.49 -11.73
C MET A 34 12.13 -14.49 -10.40
N PRO A 35 12.67 -13.85 -9.35
CA PRO A 35 12.14 -13.95 -8.00
C PRO A 35 10.71 -13.42 -7.82
N PHE A 36 10.28 -12.49 -8.67
CA PHE A 36 8.93 -11.91 -8.68
C PHE A 36 8.12 -12.30 -9.93
N GLY A 37 8.57 -13.35 -10.65
CA GLY A 37 7.93 -13.88 -11.84
C GLY A 37 8.39 -13.22 -13.13
N ARG A 38 7.94 -13.80 -14.24
CA ARG A 38 8.42 -13.47 -15.58
C ARG A 38 8.07 -12.04 -16.02
N GLU A 39 6.83 -11.61 -15.78
CA GLU A 39 6.37 -10.32 -16.32
C GLU A 39 6.96 -9.14 -15.53
N ALA A 40 7.17 -9.26 -14.22
CA ALA A 40 7.90 -8.27 -13.43
C ALA A 40 9.37 -8.18 -13.90
N THR A 41 10.02 -9.33 -14.14
CA THR A 41 11.37 -9.39 -14.73
C THR A 41 11.43 -8.70 -16.10
N ARG A 42 10.45 -8.94 -16.99
CA ARG A 42 10.38 -8.28 -18.31
C ARG A 42 10.26 -6.75 -18.21
N ALA A 43 9.49 -6.26 -17.23
CA ALA A 43 9.35 -4.83 -17.00
C ALA A 43 10.67 -4.21 -16.52
N LEU A 44 11.39 -4.89 -15.64
CA LEU A 44 12.72 -4.46 -15.19
C LEU A 44 13.73 -4.47 -16.35
N GLU A 45 13.77 -5.54 -17.14
CA GLU A 45 14.65 -5.64 -18.32
C GLU A 45 14.37 -4.50 -19.29
N PHE A 46 13.10 -4.22 -19.59
CA PHE A 46 12.71 -3.11 -20.47
C PHE A 46 13.26 -1.76 -19.99
N ILE A 47 13.07 -1.41 -18.71
CA ILE A 47 13.49 -0.08 -18.20
C ILE A 47 15.03 0.02 -18.14
N LEU A 48 15.73 -1.07 -17.84
CA LEU A 48 17.20 -1.11 -17.81
C LEU A 48 17.78 -1.04 -19.23
N GLU A 49 17.24 -1.77 -20.20
CA GLU A 49 17.64 -1.67 -21.60
C GLU A 49 17.42 -0.24 -22.13
N ARG A 50 16.30 0.38 -21.75
CA ARG A 50 16.05 1.78 -22.11
C ARG A 50 17.08 2.70 -21.50
N ALA A 51 17.45 2.50 -20.24
CA ALA A 51 18.51 3.26 -19.58
C ALA A 51 19.88 3.11 -20.28
N GLU A 52 20.23 1.90 -20.71
CA GLU A 52 21.46 1.64 -21.49
C GLU A 52 21.45 2.36 -22.85
N GLN A 53 20.31 2.34 -23.56
CA GLN A 53 20.14 3.08 -24.82
C GLN A 53 20.32 4.60 -24.64
N LEU A 54 19.92 5.14 -23.47
CA LEU A 54 20.13 6.53 -23.08
C LEU A 54 21.58 6.81 -22.62
N GLY A 55 22.42 5.75 -22.58
CA GLY A 55 23.85 5.81 -22.26
C GLY A 55 24.13 5.94 -20.77
N PHE A 56 23.31 5.35 -19.92
CA PHE A 56 23.57 5.24 -18.48
C PHE A 56 24.33 3.97 -18.14
N LYS A 57 25.03 4.01 -17.03
CA LYS A 57 25.52 2.81 -16.38
C LYS A 57 24.33 2.14 -15.67
N THR A 58 24.13 0.86 -15.91
CA THR A 58 23.06 0.08 -15.29
C THR A 58 23.62 -1.02 -14.40
N GLY A 59 22.79 -1.51 -13.50
CA GLY A 59 23.03 -2.71 -12.71
C GLY A 59 21.73 -3.45 -12.49
N ASN A 60 21.79 -4.77 -12.53
CA ASN A 60 20.67 -5.67 -12.26
C ASN A 60 21.04 -6.61 -11.12
N ILE A 61 20.27 -6.63 -10.06
CA ILE A 61 20.49 -7.45 -8.88
C ILE A 61 19.51 -8.63 -8.90
N GLY A 62 19.91 -9.66 -9.64
CA GLY A 62 19.20 -10.95 -9.66
C GLY A 62 17.75 -10.86 -10.14
N ASN A 63 17.43 -9.91 -11.01
CA ASN A 63 16.08 -9.63 -11.49
C ASN A 63 15.06 -9.27 -10.39
N ALA A 64 15.54 -8.96 -9.19
CA ALA A 64 14.71 -8.41 -8.13
C ALA A 64 14.56 -6.89 -8.26
N ALA A 65 15.67 -6.21 -8.48
CA ALA A 65 15.72 -4.77 -8.72
C ALA A 65 16.94 -4.41 -9.55
N GLY A 66 16.91 -3.23 -10.16
CA GLY A 66 18.03 -2.70 -10.92
C GLY A 66 18.13 -1.19 -10.82
N TYR A 67 19.17 -0.60 -11.42
CA TYR A 67 19.37 0.84 -11.38
C TYR A 67 19.96 1.40 -12.67
N ALA A 68 19.71 2.69 -12.90
CA ALA A 68 20.41 3.55 -13.85
C ALA A 68 21.16 4.62 -13.07
N GLU A 69 22.43 4.89 -13.44
CA GLU A 69 23.31 5.81 -12.68
C GLU A 69 23.94 6.86 -13.58
N TYR A 70 23.99 8.10 -13.07
CA TYR A 70 24.66 9.24 -13.70
C TYR A 70 25.46 10.04 -12.67
N GLY A 71 26.55 10.65 -13.12
CA GLY A 71 27.43 11.53 -12.32
C GLY A 71 28.64 10.80 -11.75
N GLU A 72 29.43 11.56 -10.98
CA GLU A 72 30.66 11.11 -10.34
C GLU A 72 30.57 11.34 -8.83
N GLY A 73 31.42 10.68 -8.05
CA GLY A 73 31.47 10.80 -6.59
C GLY A 73 31.42 9.46 -5.88
N GLY A 74 31.73 9.47 -4.58
CA GLY A 74 31.71 8.28 -3.74
C GLY A 74 30.30 7.87 -3.31
N GLU A 75 29.51 8.85 -2.91
CA GLU A 75 28.12 8.66 -2.45
C GLU A 75 27.14 8.85 -3.59
N TYR A 76 25.89 8.38 -3.39
CA TYR A 76 24.81 8.63 -4.34
C TYR A 76 23.53 9.08 -3.66
N ALA A 77 22.75 9.89 -4.37
CA ALA A 77 21.35 10.18 -4.07
C ALA A 77 20.45 9.29 -4.92
N GLY A 78 19.30 8.88 -4.40
CA GLY A 78 18.43 7.91 -5.07
C GLY A 78 17.02 8.41 -5.30
N VAL A 79 16.42 7.93 -6.40
CA VAL A 79 14.97 7.89 -6.60
C VAL A 79 14.59 6.42 -6.73
N LEU A 80 13.70 5.94 -5.88
CA LEU A 80 13.26 4.54 -5.88
C LEU A 80 11.84 4.47 -6.44
N THR A 81 11.66 3.62 -7.41
CA THR A 81 10.38 3.35 -8.09
C THR A 81 10.20 1.86 -8.30
N HIS A 82 8.99 1.42 -8.58
CA HIS A 82 8.75 0.03 -8.92
C HIS A 82 8.10 -0.14 -10.30
N VAL A 83 8.26 -1.32 -10.88
CA VAL A 83 7.72 -1.68 -12.18
C VAL A 83 6.72 -2.84 -12.12
N ASP A 84 6.58 -3.48 -10.97
CA ASP A 84 5.48 -4.39 -10.70
C ASP A 84 4.18 -3.62 -10.48
N VAL A 85 3.07 -4.31 -10.57
CA VAL A 85 1.73 -3.74 -10.42
C VAL A 85 0.79 -4.75 -9.78
N VAL A 86 -0.25 -4.28 -9.10
CA VAL A 86 -1.34 -5.14 -8.64
C VAL A 86 -2.13 -5.74 -9.82
N PRO A 87 -2.84 -6.89 -9.63
CA PRO A 87 -3.74 -7.43 -10.63
C PRO A 87 -4.75 -6.38 -11.14
N ALA A 88 -5.06 -6.42 -12.42
CA ALA A 88 -5.97 -5.46 -13.03
C ALA A 88 -7.40 -5.51 -12.42
N GLY A 89 -7.87 -6.71 -12.05
CA GLY A 89 -9.26 -6.90 -11.64
C GLY A 89 -10.26 -6.73 -12.79
N ASP A 90 -11.53 -6.70 -12.45
CA ASP A 90 -12.64 -6.52 -13.39
C ASP A 90 -13.14 -5.06 -13.37
N GLY A 91 -13.92 -4.67 -14.38
CA GLY A 91 -14.62 -3.38 -14.41
C GLY A 91 -13.90 -2.27 -15.18
N TRP A 92 -12.86 -2.58 -15.94
CA TRP A 92 -12.20 -1.62 -16.81
C TRP A 92 -13.04 -1.24 -18.04
N ASP A 93 -13.06 0.05 -18.35
CA ASP A 93 -13.67 0.57 -19.59
C ASP A 93 -12.76 0.39 -20.80
N THR A 94 -11.43 0.26 -20.59
CA THR A 94 -10.41 0.04 -21.61
C THR A 94 -9.52 -1.15 -21.21
N ASP A 95 -8.69 -1.66 -22.10
CA ASP A 95 -7.70 -2.67 -21.74
C ASP A 95 -6.69 -2.10 -20.73
N PRO A 96 -6.55 -2.68 -19.53
CA PRO A 96 -5.66 -2.19 -18.48
C PRO A 96 -4.18 -2.15 -18.88
N PHE A 97 -3.75 -2.97 -19.83
CA PHE A 97 -2.38 -3.04 -20.31
C PHE A 97 -2.18 -2.37 -21.69
N THR A 98 -3.12 -1.50 -22.07
CA THR A 98 -3.01 -0.64 -23.25
C THR A 98 -3.19 0.81 -22.83
N LEU A 99 -2.07 1.58 -22.78
CA LEU A 99 -2.14 3.00 -22.40
C LEU A 99 -3.12 3.74 -23.31
N THR A 100 -4.22 4.20 -22.74
CA THR A 100 -5.27 4.93 -23.44
C THR A 100 -5.27 6.38 -22.99
N VAL A 101 -5.26 7.31 -23.95
CA VAL A 101 -5.37 8.76 -23.65
C VAL A 101 -6.77 9.22 -23.97
N LYS A 102 -7.47 9.75 -22.99
CA LYS A 102 -8.82 10.29 -23.14
C LYS A 102 -8.98 11.55 -22.30
N ASP A 103 -9.45 12.63 -22.90
CA ASP A 103 -9.73 13.92 -22.23
C ASP A 103 -8.54 14.46 -21.39
N GLY A 104 -7.31 14.28 -21.88
CA GLY A 104 -6.08 14.70 -21.23
C GLY A 104 -5.57 13.74 -20.12
N ARG A 105 -6.29 12.66 -19.83
CA ARG A 105 -5.89 11.65 -18.85
C ARG A 105 -5.32 10.40 -19.53
N LEU A 106 -4.38 9.80 -18.86
CA LEU A 106 -3.72 8.54 -19.19
C LEU A 106 -4.40 7.42 -18.41
N TYR A 107 -4.93 6.41 -19.08
CA TYR A 107 -5.57 5.25 -18.45
C TYR A 107 -4.73 4.00 -18.70
N GLY A 108 -4.49 3.23 -17.66
CA GLY A 108 -3.77 1.96 -17.72
C GLY A 108 -3.23 1.55 -16.36
N ARG A 109 -3.10 0.26 -16.09
CA ARG A 109 -2.53 -0.24 -14.83
C ARG A 109 -1.05 0.14 -14.73
N GLY A 110 -0.69 0.81 -13.64
CA GLY A 110 0.66 1.31 -13.38
C GLY A 110 0.93 2.74 -13.90
N VAL A 111 -0.05 3.43 -14.49
CA VAL A 111 0.17 4.83 -14.95
C VAL A 111 0.39 5.78 -13.79
N ALA A 112 -0.24 5.50 -12.65
CA ALA A 112 -0.11 6.26 -11.41
C ALA A 112 0.76 5.53 -10.39
N ASP A 113 0.75 4.19 -10.38
CA ASP A 113 1.39 3.35 -9.38
C ASP A 113 2.12 2.16 -10.05
N ASP A 114 3.43 2.23 -10.31
CA ASP A 114 4.38 3.37 -10.20
C ASP A 114 5.19 3.51 -11.50
N LYS A 115 4.73 2.84 -12.60
CA LYS A 115 5.41 2.88 -13.93
C LYS A 115 5.53 4.30 -14.48
N GLY A 116 4.54 5.16 -14.19
CA GLY A 116 4.59 6.57 -14.56
C GLY A 116 5.80 7.27 -13.97
N ALA A 117 5.99 7.16 -12.66
CA ALA A 117 7.10 7.76 -11.96
C ALA A 117 8.44 7.09 -12.31
N ALA A 118 8.45 5.77 -12.58
CA ALA A 118 9.64 5.06 -13.02
C ALA A 118 10.18 5.63 -14.34
N VAL A 119 9.31 5.80 -15.34
CA VAL A 119 9.69 6.42 -16.62
C VAL A 119 10.09 7.88 -16.44
N VAL A 120 9.31 8.65 -15.68
CA VAL A 120 9.63 10.07 -15.40
C VAL A 120 11.01 10.19 -14.75
N SER A 121 11.33 9.38 -13.74
CA SER A 121 12.63 9.44 -13.04
C SER A 121 13.80 9.15 -13.98
N LEU A 122 13.66 8.18 -14.89
CA LEU A 122 14.68 7.87 -15.90
C LEU A 122 14.90 9.04 -16.86
N TRP A 123 13.84 9.72 -17.31
CA TRP A 123 13.97 10.87 -18.20
C TRP A 123 14.45 12.13 -17.48
N CYS A 124 14.17 12.28 -16.18
CA CYS A 124 14.80 13.30 -15.35
C CYS A 124 16.32 13.08 -15.26
N LEU A 125 16.77 11.82 -15.09
CA LEU A 125 18.19 11.49 -15.12
C LEU A 125 18.80 11.84 -16.49
N LYS A 126 18.08 11.63 -17.59
CA LYS A 126 18.49 12.04 -18.95
C LYS A 126 18.61 13.56 -19.09
N ALA A 127 17.64 14.30 -18.54
CA ALA A 127 17.67 15.76 -18.56
C ALA A 127 18.89 16.33 -17.79
N LEU A 128 19.22 15.74 -16.63
CA LEU A 128 20.43 16.12 -15.88
C LEU A 128 21.71 15.86 -16.68
N LYS A 129 21.80 14.70 -17.33
CA LYS A 129 22.94 14.33 -18.18
C LYS A 129 23.10 15.26 -19.37
N ASP A 130 22.02 15.56 -20.08
CA ASP A 130 22.05 16.41 -21.28
C ASP A 130 22.32 17.88 -20.95
N ALA A 131 21.94 18.31 -19.76
CA ALA A 131 22.28 19.62 -19.23
C ALA A 131 23.73 19.70 -18.70
N GLY A 132 24.48 18.58 -18.70
CA GLY A 132 25.85 18.52 -18.19
C GLY A 132 25.96 18.80 -16.69
N VAL A 133 24.90 18.47 -15.92
CA VAL A 133 24.92 18.71 -14.48
C VAL A 133 25.97 17.84 -13.82
N THR A 134 26.86 18.48 -13.09
CA THR A 134 27.83 17.83 -12.21
C THR A 134 27.51 18.21 -10.79
N GLY A 135 27.61 17.27 -9.88
CA GLY A 135 27.30 17.48 -8.48
C GLY A 135 28.32 16.80 -7.55
N ASN A 136 28.05 16.86 -6.28
CA ASN A 136 28.88 16.23 -5.26
C ASN A 136 28.59 14.73 -5.11
N ARG A 137 27.45 14.27 -5.66
CA ARG A 137 26.95 12.89 -5.60
C ARG A 137 26.57 12.39 -6.97
N ARG A 138 26.64 11.09 -7.15
CA ARG A 138 25.96 10.40 -8.25
C ARG A 138 24.45 10.41 -8.02
N MET A 139 23.67 10.28 -9.08
CA MET A 139 22.23 10.08 -9.01
C MET A 139 21.90 8.69 -9.53
N ARG A 140 21.11 7.93 -8.79
CA ARG A 140 20.56 6.63 -9.18
C ARG A 140 19.03 6.67 -9.25
N CYS A 141 18.48 6.19 -10.36
CA CYS A 141 17.10 5.73 -10.40
C CYS A 141 17.11 4.21 -10.16
N VAL A 142 16.42 3.76 -9.13
CA VAL A 142 16.31 2.35 -8.76
C VAL A 142 14.91 1.88 -9.13
N PHE A 143 14.81 0.70 -9.74
CA PHE A 143 13.57 0.10 -10.22
C PHE A 143 13.41 -1.27 -9.57
N GLY A 144 12.38 -1.43 -8.75
CA GLY A 144 12.04 -2.67 -8.06
C GLY A 144 10.96 -3.48 -8.76
N CYS A 145 10.81 -4.74 -8.37
CA CYS A 145 9.85 -5.70 -8.94
C CYS A 145 8.91 -6.32 -7.91
N GLY A 146 8.91 -5.87 -6.67
CA GLY A 146 8.20 -6.53 -5.58
C GLY A 146 7.67 -5.57 -4.52
N GLU A 147 7.39 -4.33 -4.86
CA GLU A 147 6.81 -3.34 -3.95
C GLU A 147 5.46 -3.83 -3.44
N GLU A 148 4.57 -4.19 -4.35
CA GLU A 148 3.19 -4.60 -4.14
C GLU A 148 3.03 -5.93 -3.38
N VAL A 149 4.13 -6.66 -3.23
CA VAL A 149 4.15 -7.98 -2.56
C VAL A 149 5.11 -8.02 -1.35
N GLY A 150 5.43 -6.87 -0.77
CA GLY A 150 6.14 -6.74 0.50
C GLY A 150 7.60 -6.36 0.43
N MET A 151 8.05 -5.75 -0.67
CA MET A 151 9.36 -5.06 -0.80
C MET A 151 10.60 -5.94 -0.60
N GLY A 152 10.49 -7.26 -0.79
CA GLY A 152 11.63 -8.19 -0.68
C GLY A 152 12.70 -7.98 -1.77
N ASP A 153 12.35 -7.29 -2.83
CA ASP A 153 13.25 -6.83 -3.88
C ASP A 153 14.27 -5.80 -3.36
N MET A 154 13.84 -4.86 -2.51
CA MET A 154 14.73 -3.88 -1.89
C MET A 154 15.64 -4.51 -0.83
N GLU A 155 15.18 -5.54 -0.12
CA GLU A 155 16.05 -6.34 0.75
C GLU A 155 17.16 -7.01 -0.07
N ALA A 156 16.82 -7.63 -1.18
CA ALA A 156 17.77 -8.26 -2.09
C ALA A 156 18.74 -7.23 -2.71
N PHE A 157 18.22 -6.05 -3.08
CA PHE A 157 19.00 -4.96 -3.65
C PHE A 157 20.04 -4.42 -2.66
N PHE A 158 19.61 -4.00 -1.47
CA PHE A 158 20.50 -3.41 -0.46
C PHE A 158 21.39 -4.44 0.25
N ALA A 159 21.15 -5.73 0.08
CA ALA A 159 22.13 -6.77 0.46
C ALA A 159 23.37 -6.77 -0.44
N LYS A 160 23.34 -6.15 -1.63
CA LYS A 160 24.43 -6.09 -2.62
C LYS A 160 24.92 -4.69 -2.91
N GLU A 161 24.02 -3.73 -2.90
CA GLU A 161 24.30 -2.32 -3.16
C GLU A 161 24.23 -1.50 -1.86
N PRO A 162 25.07 -0.48 -1.70
CA PRO A 162 25.00 0.36 -0.52
C PRO A 162 23.71 1.18 -0.47
N LEU A 163 23.26 1.53 0.72
CA LEU A 163 22.18 2.50 0.90
C LEU A 163 22.60 3.87 0.35
N PRO A 164 21.66 4.66 -0.23
CA PRO A 164 21.92 6.03 -0.65
C PRO A 164 22.27 6.93 0.55
N GLU A 165 22.94 8.03 0.31
CA GLU A 165 23.11 9.07 1.33
C GLU A 165 21.76 9.75 1.64
N MET A 166 20.94 9.97 0.61
CA MET A 166 19.58 10.44 0.67
C MET A 166 18.77 9.95 -0.53
N ALA A 167 17.47 9.79 -0.36
CA ALA A 167 16.59 9.36 -1.45
C ALA A 167 15.14 9.82 -1.24
N PHE A 168 14.35 9.73 -2.30
CA PHE A 168 12.89 9.74 -2.20
C PHE A 168 12.28 8.67 -3.09
N THR A 169 11.03 8.30 -2.79
CA THR A 169 10.19 7.49 -3.66
C THR A 169 8.98 8.32 -4.10
N PRO A 170 8.70 8.44 -5.40
CA PRO A 170 7.55 9.20 -5.92
C PRO A 170 6.28 8.34 -5.97
N ASP A 171 6.04 7.58 -4.94
CA ASP A 171 4.96 6.63 -4.78
C ASP A 171 4.05 7.03 -3.60
N SER A 172 3.48 8.24 -3.69
CA SER A 172 2.61 8.80 -2.65
C SER A 172 1.96 10.11 -3.15
N GLY A 173 1.35 10.87 -2.23
CA GLY A 173 0.88 12.22 -2.53
C GLY A 173 1.96 13.28 -2.39
N TYR A 174 1.75 14.45 -3.02
CA TYR A 174 2.47 15.66 -2.64
C TYR A 174 1.87 16.25 -1.33
N THR A 175 2.65 16.87 -0.39
CA THR A 175 4.02 17.26 -0.66
C THR A 175 5.02 16.21 -0.15
N VAL A 176 5.47 16.27 1.10
CA VAL A 176 6.48 15.33 1.62
C VAL A 176 5.84 14.42 2.67
N CYS A 177 5.75 13.15 2.39
CA CYS A 177 5.40 12.15 3.39
C CYS A 177 6.65 11.77 4.18
N ASN A 178 6.89 12.49 5.27
CA ASN A 178 8.07 12.27 6.12
C ASN A 178 7.82 11.30 7.28
N ARG A 179 6.60 10.73 7.34
CA ARG A 179 6.14 9.84 8.40
C ARG A 179 5.28 8.72 7.82
N GLU A 180 5.69 7.48 8.03
CA GLU A 180 4.86 6.32 7.75
C GLU A 180 4.63 5.56 9.05
N LYS A 181 3.35 5.31 9.40
CA LYS A 181 2.99 4.56 10.59
C LYS A 181 3.59 3.16 10.57
N GLY A 182 3.88 2.59 11.72
CA GLY A 182 4.22 1.18 11.80
C GLY A 182 3.05 0.32 11.31
N ILE A 183 3.38 -0.84 10.75
CA ILE A 183 2.41 -1.81 10.25
C ILE A 183 2.57 -3.11 11.03
N MET A 184 1.46 -3.67 11.47
CA MET A 184 1.45 -4.95 12.16
C MET A 184 0.34 -5.82 11.58
N HIS A 185 0.68 -7.04 11.17
CA HIS A 185 -0.28 -8.07 10.82
C HIS A 185 -0.19 -9.23 11.81
N PHE A 186 -1.33 -9.71 12.24
CA PHE A 186 -1.40 -10.90 13.06
C PHE A 186 -2.70 -11.67 12.84
N HIS A 187 -2.68 -12.96 13.21
CA HIS A 187 -3.86 -13.79 13.28
C HIS A 187 -4.19 -14.15 14.72
N ALA A 188 -5.43 -13.88 15.12
CA ALA A 188 -5.98 -14.44 16.37
C ALA A 188 -6.74 -15.73 16.06
N VAL A 189 -6.54 -16.76 16.88
CA VAL A 189 -7.14 -18.07 16.70
C VAL A 189 -7.91 -18.44 17.95
N VAL A 190 -9.20 -18.72 17.80
CA VAL A 190 -10.05 -19.12 18.92
C VAL A 190 -10.85 -20.39 18.56
N PRO A 191 -10.86 -21.42 19.43
CA PRO A 191 -11.69 -22.58 19.22
C PRO A 191 -13.16 -22.22 19.44
N VAL A 192 -14.06 -22.70 18.58
CA VAL A 192 -15.50 -22.59 18.79
C VAL A 192 -16.02 -23.79 19.59
N GLN A 193 -17.15 -23.61 20.27
CA GLN A 193 -17.76 -24.66 21.07
C GLN A 193 -18.31 -25.78 20.18
N GLU A 194 -18.32 -27.04 20.64
CA GLU A 194 -18.81 -28.19 19.87
C GLU A 194 -20.29 -28.08 19.46
N ASN A 195 -21.10 -27.37 20.25
CA ASN A 195 -22.53 -27.17 19.99
C ASN A 195 -22.85 -25.76 19.51
N THR A 196 -21.92 -25.12 18.81
CA THR A 196 -22.16 -23.79 18.23
C THR A 196 -23.27 -23.85 17.18
N MET A 197 -24.05 -22.77 17.08
CA MET A 197 -24.97 -22.61 15.96
C MET A 197 -24.22 -22.21 14.66
N LEU A 198 -22.97 -21.74 14.75
CA LEU A 198 -22.15 -21.33 13.61
C LEU A 198 -21.50 -22.54 12.95
N ILE A 199 -21.99 -22.94 11.77
CA ILE A 199 -21.51 -24.11 11.02
C ILE A 199 -20.39 -23.76 10.04
N SER A 200 -20.50 -22.59 9.38
CA SER A 200 -19.42 -22.04 8.58
C SER A 200 -19.40 -20.52 8.67
N PHE A 201 -18.22 -19.94 8.52
CA PHE A 201 -18.02 -18.50 8.43
C PHE A 201 -16.84 -18.21 7.52
N GLU A 202 -17.04 -17.30 6.58
CA GLU A 202 -16.00 -16.78 5.71
C GLU A 202 -16.26 -15.31 5.42
N ALA A 203 -15.25 -14.46 5.63
CA ALA A 203 -15.34 -13.03 5.36
C ALA A 203 -13.99 -12.46 4.96
N GLY A 204 -14.01 -11.46 4.08
CA GLY A 204 -12.83 -10.73 3.62
C GLY A 204 -11.84 -11.59 2.82
N THR A 205 -10.95 -10.94 2.10
CA THR A 205 -9.95 -11.59 1.23
C THR A 205 -8.52 -11.26 1.65
N ALA A 206 -8.29 -10.07 2.20
CA ALA A 206 -6.97 -9.58 2.59
C ALA A 206 -7.05 -8.87 3.94
N VAL A 207 -5.98 -8.95 4.74
CA VAL A 207 -5.92 -8.34 6.08
C VAL A 207 -5.88 -6.81 6.01
N ASN A 208 -5.29 -6.27 4.97
CA ASN A 208 -5.13 -4.82 4.75
C ASN A 208 -6.33 -4.13 4.09
N CYS A 209 -7.47 -4.83 3.95
CA CYS A 209 -8.72 -4.28 3.45
C CYS A 209 -9.87 -4.53 4.44
N VAL A 210 -10.80 -3.60 4.53
CA VAL A 210 -12.05 -3.80 5.26
C VAL A 210 -12.84 -4.93 4.58
N ALA A 211 -13.31 -5.90 5.36
CA ALA A 211 -14.06 -7.05 4.87
C ALA A 211 -15.42 -6.61 4.32
N GLU A 212 -15.52 -6.39 3.03
CA GLU A 212 -16.76 -5.94 2.36
C GLU A 212 -17.81 -7.05 2.20
N LYS A 213 -17.44 -8.32 2.29
CA LYS A 213 -18.34 -9.46 2.17
C LYS A 213 -18.13 -10.44 3.31
N ALA A 214 -19.22 -10.95 3.84
CA ALA A 214 -19.21 -12.02 4.84
C ALA A 214 -20.35 -13.01 4.56
N ASN A 215 -20.05 -14.30 4.72
CA ASN A 215 -20.98 -15.39 4.55
C ASN A 215 -20.95 -16.29 5.79
N ALA A 216 -22.13 -16.65 6.31
CA ALA A 216 -22.24 -17.60 7.41
C ALA A 216 -23.34 -18.63 7.12
N PHE A 217 -23.12 -19.89 7.53
CA PHE A 217 -24.17 -20.87 7.65
C PHE A 217 -24.47 -21.10 9.14
N ILE A 218 -25.72 -20.84 9.52
CA ILE A 218 -26.18 -20.85 10.92
C ILE A 218 -27.26 -21.92 11.08
N ALA A 219 -27.09 -22.82 12.04
CA ALA A 219 -28.10 -23.80 12.43
C ALA A 219 -29.15 -23.13 13.32
N CYS A 220 -30.14 -22.47 12.74
CA CYS A 220 -31.16 -21.70 13.46
C CYS A 220 -32.55 -21.79 12.76
N CYS A 221 -33.57 -21.23 13.42
CA CYS A 221 -34.88 -21.01 12.79
C CYS A 221 -34.91 -19.68 12.01
N GLU A 222 -35.92 -19.52 11.14
CA GLU A 222 -36.08 -18.33 10.29
C GLU A 222 -36.15 -17.02 11.10
N GLY A 223 -36.81 -17.00 12.25
CA GLY A 223 -36.90 -15.80 13.09
C GLY A 223 -35.56 -15.33 13.60
N ILE A 224 -34.66 -16.25 13.91
CA ILE A 224 -33.26 -15.91 14.29
C ILE A 224 -32.51 -15.39 13.08
N ALA A 225 -32.59 -16.04 11.91
CA ALA A 225 -31.94 -15.59 10.69
C ALA A 225 -32.42 -14.19 10.26
N ALA A 226 -33.72 -13.92 10.36
CA ALA A 226 -34.28 -12.59 10.11
C ALA A 226 -33.73 -11.54 11.09
N THR A 227 -33.65 -11.87 12.39
CA THR A 227 -33.08 -10.95 13.40
C THR A 227 -31.61 -10.63 13.13
N ILE A 228 -30.80 -11.64 12.76
CA ILE A 228 -29.40 -11.42 12.36
C ILE A 228 -29.33 -10.47 11.17
N ALA A 229 -30.14 -10.73 10.13
CA ALA A 229 -30.15 -9.89 8.93
C ALA A 229 -30.55 -8.43 9.23
N ASP A 230 -31.55 -8.22 10.07
CA ASP A 230 -31.97 -6.87 10.47
C ASP A 230 -30.87 -6.15 11.24
N ARG A 231 -30.22 -6.84 12.17
CA ARG A 231 -29.06 -6.28 12.91
C ARG A 231 -27.89 -5.91 12.02
N VAL A 232 -27.58 -6.71 11.01
CA VAL A 232 -26.56 -6.38 10.02
C VAL A 232 -26.95 -5.12 9.24
N ARG A 233 -28.22 -5.02 8.81
CA ARG A 233 -28.74 -3.83 8.10
C ARG A 233 -28.68 -2.56 8.95
N ASP A 234 -28.91 -2.67 10.26
CA ASP A 234 -28.77 -1.54 11.21
C ASP A 234 -27.36 -0.90 11.22
N THR A 235 -26.32 -1.64 10.79
CA THR A 235 -24.94 -1.12 10.65
C THR A 235 -24.71 -0.38 9.32
N GLY A 236 -25.67 -0.34 8.42
CA GLY A 236 -25.55 0.19 7.06
C GLY A 236 -25.07 -0.83 6.02
N CYS A 237 -24.76 -2.07 6.41
CA CYS A 237 -24.46 -3.15 5.48
C CYS A 237 -25.76 -3.70 4.86
N GLU A 238 -25.68 -4.17 3.61
CA GLU A 238 -26.73 -4.98 3.04
C GLU A 238 -26.70 -6.40 3.63
N CYS A 239 -27.87 -7.04 3.76
CA CYS A 239 -27.90 -8.42 4.24
C CYS A 239 -29.09 -9.18 3.65
N GLU A 240 -28.82 -10.39 3.20
CA GLU A 240 -29.81 -11.36 2.74
C GLU A 240 -29.64 -12.70 3.47
N TYR A 241 -30.72 -13.47 3.58
CA TYR A 241 -30.68 -14.84 4.07
C TYR A 241 -31.55 -15.77 3.25
N SER A 242 -31.14 -17.02 3.19
CA SER A 242 -31.86 -18.06 2.47
C SER A 242 -31.83 -19.38 3.22
N ALA A 243 -32.95 -20.13 3.16
CA ALA A 243 -33.05 -21.43 3.78
C ALA A 243 -32.12 -22.45 3.11
N SER A 244 -31.47 -23.29 3.92
CA SER A 244 -30.64 -24.41 3.52
C SER A 244 -30.91 -25.61 4.42
N ALA A 245 -30.47 -26.80 4.02
CA ALA A 245 -30.68 -28.01 4.83
C ALA A 245 -30.02 -27.86 6.21
N GLY A 246 -30.80 -27.80 7.27
CA GLY A 246 -30.36 -27.70 8.65
C GLY A 246 -30.14 -26.27 9.18
N GLY A 247 -30.53 -25.24 8.42
CA GLY A 247 -30.41 -23.85 8.88
C GLY A 247 -30.57 -22.81 7.79
N PHE A 248 -29.82 -21.70 7.92
CA PHE A 248 -29.86 -20.56 7.00
C PHE A 248 -28.48 -20.13 6.59
N ILE A 249 -28.32 -19.81 5.31
CA ILE A 249 -27.16 -19.08 4.78
C ILE A 249 -27.46 -17.59 4.90
N ILE A 250 -26.57 -16.85 5.52
CA ILE A 250 -26.66 -15.40 5.70
C ILE A 250 -25.47 -14.76 4.97
N LYS A 251 -25.75 -13.77 4.13
CA LYS A 251 -24.74 -13.03 3.37
C LYS A 251 -24.86 -11.56 3.70
N ALA A 252 -23.75 -10.98 4.13
CA ALA A 252 -23.62 -9.56 4.38
C ALA A 252 -22.72 -8.92 3.34
N ALA A 253 -23.07 -7.70 2.88
CA ALA A 253 -22.25 -6.88 2.01
C ALA A 253 -22.14 -5.46 2.58
N GLY A 254 -20.92 -5.01 2.74
CA GLY A 254 -20.55 -3.68 3.21
C GLY A 254 -19.85 -2.86 2.14
N ARG A 255 -18.79 -2.16 2.54
CA ARG A 255 -17.97 -1.36 1.63
C ARG A 255 -16.49 -1.52 1.98
N SER A 256 -15.67 -1.83 0.99
CA SER A 256 -14.23 -1.90 1.14
C SER A 256 -13.62 -0.53 1.48
N ALA A 257 -12.52 -0.54 2.20
CA ALA A 257 -11.62 0.59 2.41
C ALA A 257 -10.26 0.04 2.81
N HIS A 258 -9.21 0.83 2.62
CA HIS A 258 -7.88 0.43 3.07
C HIS A 258 -7.79 0.39 4.60
N ALA A 259 -7.03 -0.56 5.17
CA ALA A 259 -6.88 -0.76 6.62
C ALA A 259 -6.30 0.45 7.37
N MET A 260 -5.60 1.36 6.68
CA MET A 260 -5.14 2.62 7.27
C MET A 260 -6.28 3.59 7.62
N GLN A 261 -7.46 3.43 6.99
CA GLN A 261 -8.65 4.25 7.20
C GLN A 261 -9.90 3.37 7.30
N PRO A 262 -9.98 2.43 8.26
CA PRO A 262 -11.06 1.44 8.33
C PRO A 262 -12.44 2.06 8.55
N HIS A 263 -12.49 3.26 9.12
CA HIS A 263 -13.73 4.03 9.32
C HIS A 263 -14.38 4.52 8.03
N MET A 264 -13.65 4.52 6.91
CA MET A 264 -14.21 4.84 5.59
C MET A 264 -14.97 3.68 4.96
N GLY A 265 -14.77 2.45 5.47
CA GLY A 265 -15.46 1.25 5.04
C GLY A 265 -16.72 0.92 5.85
N LEU A 266 -17.39 -0.17 5.45
CA LEU A 266 -18.44 -0.85 6.21
C LEU A 266 -18.05 -2.32 6.33
N ASN A 267 -17.65 -2.74 7.52
CA ASN A 267 -17.09 -4.08 7.74
C ASN A 267 -18.20 -5.13 7.92
N ALA A 268 -18.46 -5.89 6.85
CA ALA A 268 -19.49 -6.94 6.84
C ALA A 268 -19.17 -8.09 7.83
N ALA A 269 -17.87 -8.40 8.06
CA ALA A 269 -17.46 -9.42 9.02
C ALA A 269 -17.81 -9.01 10.45
N ALA A 270 -17.45 -7.78 10.81
CA ALA A 270 -17.75 -7.22 12.14
C ALA A 270 -19.27 -7.12 12.38
N ALA A 271 -20.02 -6.65 11.37
CA ALA A 271 -21.48 -6.57 11.45
C ALA A 271 -22.12 -7.94 11.67
N LEU A 272 -21.70 -8.95 10.90
CA LEU A 272 -22.29 -10.30 10.97
C LEU A 272 -21.92 -11.03 12.27
N ILE A 273 -20.67 -10.97 12.72
CA ILE A 273 -20.25 -11.54 14.02
C ILE A 273 -21.01 -10.90 15.17
N SER A 274 -21.11 -9.58 15.22
CA SER A 274 -21.84 -8.85 16.27
C SER A 274 -23.35 -9.18 16.26
N ALA A 275 -23.96 -9.38 15.09
CA ALA A 275 -25.35 -9.78 14.98
C ALA A 275 -25.60 -11.22 15.45
N ILE A 276 -24.66 -12.14 15.19
CA ILE A 276 -24.74 -13.53 15.68
C ILE A 276 -24.55 -13.55 17.20
N ASP A 277 -23.57 -12.83 17.74
CA ASP A 277 -23.37 -12.72 19.20
C ASP A 277 -24.63 -12.18 19.91
N PHE A 278 -25.27 -11.17 19.35
CA PHE A 278 -26.51 -10.62 19.88
C PHE A 278 -27.63 -11.68 20.02
N VAL A 279 -27.85 -12.52 18.99
CA VAL A 279 -28.93 -13.53 19.05
C VAL A 279 -28.58 -14.73 19.93
N THR A 280 -27.30 -14.98 20.18
CA THR A 280 -26.83 -16.00 21.11
C THR A 280 -26.83 -15.51 22.56
N ASP A 281 -27.13 -14.22 22.81
CA ASP A 281 -27.09 -13.58 24.12
C ASP A 281 -25.71 -13.77 24.79
N SER A 282 -24.63 -13.65 23.99
CA SER A 282 -23.22 -13.84 24.36
C SER A 282 -22.92 -15.19 25.02
N LYS A 283 -23.73 -16.20 24.76
CA LYS A 283 -23.53 -17.57 25.30
C LYS A 283 -22.45 -18.34 24.54
N GLU A 284 -22.19 -17.96 23.30
CA GLU A 284 -21.08 -18.50 22.52
C GLU A 284 -19.83 -17.64 22.77
N LYS A 285 -19.07 -18.01 23.81
CA LYS A 285 -17.94 -17.20 24.33
C LYS A 285 -16.97 -16.76 23.22
N ALA A 286 -16.66 -17.63 22.26
CA ALA A 286 -15.75 -17.29 21.16
C ALA A 286 -16.28 -16.10 20.34
N LEU A 287 -17.57 -16.10 19.99
CA LEU A 287 -18.19 -15.01 19.22
C LEU A 287 -18.28 -13.73 20.03
N ALA A 288 -18.66 -13.84 21.32
CA ALA A 288 -18.72 -12.70 22.24
C ALA A 288 -17.37 -12.01 22.41
N ASP A 289 -16.30 -12.79 22.58
CA ASP A 289 -14.94 -12.26 22.71
C ASP A 289 -14.46 -11.60 21.40
N ILE A 290 -14.75 -12.20 20.23
CA ILE A 290 -14.43 -11.59 18.93
C ILE A 290 -15.19 -10.29 18.73
N ALA A 291 -16.52 -10.29 18.99
CA ALA A 291 -17.34 -9.10 18.87
C ALA A 291 -16.83 -7.97 19.76
N LYS A 292 -16.44 -8.29 20.99
CA LYS A 292 -15.89 -7.33 21.95
C LYS A 292 -14.52 -6.80 21.55
N LEU A 293 -13.58 -7.68 21.15
CA LEU A 293 -12.17 -7.31 20.99
C LEU A 293 -11.85 -6.76 19.58
N PHE A 294 -12.53 -7.24 18.54
CA PHE A 294 -12.17 -6.93 17.17
C PHE A 294 -13.27 -6.24 16.35
N CYS A 295 -14.53 -6.21 16.85
CA CYS A 295 -15.63 -5.58 16.13
C CYS A 295 -16.14 -4.29 16.80
N ALA A 296 -15.76 -4.01 18.03
CA ALA A 296 -16.31 -2.90 18.81
C ALA A 296 -15.76 -1.53 18.39
N ASP A 297 -14.52 -1.50 17.93
CA ASP A 297 -13.83 -0.26 17.53
C ASP A 297 -12.80 -0.51 16.41
N THR A 298 -12.29 0.57 15.84
CA THR A 298 -11.25 0.56 14.80
C THR A 298 -9.95 1.24 15.25
N ASN A 299 -9.76 1.39 16.55
CA ASN A 299 -8.57 2.03 17.13
C ASN A 299 -7.86 1.18 18.19
N GLY A 300 -8.30 -0.08 18.41
CA GLY A 300 -7.70 -1.02 19.34
C GLY A 300 -7.98 -0.72 20.81
N ALA A 301 -9.01 0.08 21.12
CA ALA A 301 -9.36 0.41 22.51
C ALA A 301 -9.77 -0.83 23.30
N ALA A 302 -10.54 -1.72 22.71
CA ALA A 302 -10.96 -2.97 23.34
C ALA A 302 -9.79 -3.93 23.63
N LEU A 303 -8.71 -3.85 22.87
CA LEU A 303 -7.46 -4.58 23.07
C LEU A 303 -6.49 -3.86 24.04
N GLY A 304 -6.83 -2.65 24.50
CA GLY A 304 -5.97 -1.86 25.38
C GLY A 304 -4.74 -1.25 24.70
N VAL A 305 -4.74 -1.14 23.35
CA VAL A 305 -3.61 -0.63 22.57
C VAL A 305 -3.89 0.71 21.88
N ALA A 306 -5.06 1.29 22.10
CA ALA A 306 -5.40 2.61 21.56
C ALA A 306 -4.40 3.66 22.02
N GLN A 307 -3.76 4.33 21.07
CA GLN A 307 -2.80 5.40 21.32
C GLN A 307 -2.74 6.35 20.13
N SER A 308 -2.19 7.53 20.36
CA SER A 308 -2.06 8.57 19.34
C SER A 308 -0.82 9.40 19.64
N ASP A 309 -0.16 9.88 18.62
CA ASP A 309 0.88 10.88 18.73
C ASP A 309 0.56 12.14 17.90
N GLU A 310 1.25 13.23 18.19
CA GLU A 310 1.08 14.49 17.46
C GLU A 310 1.56 14.35 16.00
N PRO A 311 2.70 13.70 15.70
CA PRO A 311 3.19 13.63 14.34
C PRO A 311 2.33 12.79 13.38
N SER A 312 1.77 11.67 13.82
CA SER A 312 1.12 10.71 12.92
C SER A 312 -0.33 10.34 13.26
N GLY A 313 -0.84 10.88 14.38
CA GLY A 313 -2.23 10.67 14.78
C GLY A 313 -2.49 9.30 15.43
N ALA A 314 -3.75 8.87 15.42
CA ALA A 314 -4.22 7.70 16.17
C ALA A 314 -3.84 6.37 15.50
N LEU A 315 -3.67 5.33 16.33
CA LEU A 315 -3.64 3.93 15.89
C LEU A 315 -4.96 3.58 15.17
N THR A 316 -4.86 2.82 14.09
CA THR A 316 -6.01 2.19 13.44
C THR A 316 -5.90 0.67 13.47
N MET A 317 -7.05 -0.01 13.63
CA MET A 317 -7.17 -1.46 13.63
C MET A 317 -8.27 -1.88 12.64
N ASN A 318 -7.93 -2.80 11.76
CA ASN A 318 -8.84 -3.38 10.77
C ASN A 318 -9.01 -4.88 10.98
N LEU A 319 -10.24 -5.33 11.08
CA LEU A 319 -10.62 -6.72 10.92
C LEU A 319 -10.73 -7.03 9.42
N GLY A 320 -9.69 -7.65 8.84
CA GLY A 320 -9.60 -7.85 7.40
C GLY A 320 -10.23 -9.13 6.89
N ASN A 321 -10.09 -10.22 7.64
CA ASN A 321 -10.72 -11.49 7.29
C ASN A 321 -11.03 -12.37 8.50
N ILE A 322 -12.01 -13.25 8.34
CA ILE A 322 -12.32 -14.33 9.32
C ILE A 322 -12.68 -15.60 8.54
N ARG A 323 -12.20 -16.74 9.04
CA ARG A 323 -12.57 -18.06 8.55
C ARG A 323 -12.81 -19.03 9.68
N LEU A 324 -13.86 -19.88 9.54
CA LEU A 324 -14.08 -21.01 10.43
C LEU A 324 -13.48 -22.27 9.77
N GLU A 325 -12.38 -22.76 10.30
CA GLU A 325 -11.69 -23.93 9.80
C GLU A 325 -11.38 -24.90 10.96
N SER A 326 -11.69 -26.18 10.77
CA SER A 326 -11.39 -27.27 11.73
C SER A 326 -11.80 -26.93 13.19
N GLY A 327 -12.98 -26.31 13.35
CA GLY A 327 -13.51 -25.94 14.67
C GLY A 327 -12.82 -24.75 15.34
N LYS A 328 -12.11 -23.95 14.57
CA LYS A 328 -11.44 -22.70 15.03
C LYS A 328 -11.79 -21.53 14.11
N LEU A 329 -12.00 -20.37 14.69
CA LEU A 329 -12.04 -19.11 13.96
C LEU A 329 -10.64 -18.54 13.87
N LEU A 330 -10.20 -18.29 12.64
CA LEU A 330 -8.96 -17.61 12.28
C LEU A 330 -9.33 -16.18 11.91
N ILE A 331 -8.73 -15.20 12.59
CA ILE A 331 -9.10 -13.79 12.47
C ILE A 331 -7.86 -13.01 12.10
N GLY A 332 -7.84 -12.44 10.89
CA GLY A 332 -6.73 -11.63 10.39
C GLY A 332 -6.95 -10.15 10.67
N ILE A 333 -5.96 -9.53 11.32
CA ILE A 333 -5.99 -8.15 11.78
C ILE A 333 -4.80 -7.38 11.21
N ASP A 334 -5.07 -6.16 10.74
CA ASP A 334 -4.07 -5.16 10.37
C ASP A 334 -4.14 -3.99 11.36
N ILE A 335 -3.00 -3.61 11.91
CA ILE A 335 -2.86 -2.44 12.76
C ILE A 335 -1.86 -1.47 12.13
N ARG A 336 -2.24 -0.17 12.09
CA ARG A 336 -1.33 0.93 11.77
C ARG A 336 -1.09 1.72 13.04
N PHE A 337 0.13 1.71 13.55
CA PHE A 337 0.46 2.32 14.83
C PHE A 337 1.32 3.58 14.68
N PRO A 338 1.18 4.56 15.62
CA PRO A 338 1.88 5.83 15.58
C PRO A 338 3.40 5.71 15.48
N VAL A 339 4.05 6.72 14.88
CA VAL A 339 5.50 6.69 14.63
C VAL A 339 6.35 6.70 15.90
N THR A 340 5.80 7.15 17.03
CA THR A 340 6.48 7.12 18.33
C THR A 340 6.16 5.87 19.16
N ALA A 341 5.30 4.98 18.65
CA ALA A 341 4.88 3.79 19.37
C ALA A 341 5.83 2.62 19.16
N ASP A 342 5.91 1.75 20.17
CA ASP A 342 6.68 0.50 20.08
C ASP A 342 5.76 -0.66 19.70
N GLY A 343 5.94 -1.16 18.46
CA GLY A 343 5.15 -2.28 17.94
C GLY A 343 5.29 -3.57 18.75
N GLN A 344 6.45 -3.81 19.38
CA GLN A 344 6.65 -4.98 20.22
C GLN A 344 5.79 -4.93 21.48
N SER A 345 5.72 -3.78 22.14
CA SER A 345 4.84 -3.57 23.32
C SER A 345 3.35 -3.71 22.96
N ILE A 346 2.97 -3.26 21.76
CA ILE A 346 1.59 -3.41 21.25
C ILE A 346 1.23 -4.88 21.11
N ILE A 347 2.05 -5.69 20.42
CA ILE A 347 1.72 -7.11 20.21
C ILE A 347 1.75 -7.92 21.50
N GLU A 348 2.62 -7.59 22.44
CA GLU A 348 2.65 -8.24 23.76
C GLU A 348 1.37 -7.96 24.56
N THR A 349 0.85 -6.74 24.52
CA THR A 349 -0.43 -6.38 25.13
C THR A 349 -1.58 -7.15 24.47
N ILE A 350 -1.62 -7.21 23.14
CA ILE A 350 -2.64 -7.96 22.38
C ILE A 350 -2.60 -9.44 22.76
N LYS A 351 -1.41 -10.06 22.78
CA LYS A 351 -1.24 -11.46 23.20
C LYS A 351 -1.77 -11.73 24.59
N SER A 352 -1.50 -10.81 25.53
CA SER A 352 -1.99 -10.94 26.91
C SER A 352 -3.51 -10.89 26.98
N VAL A 353 -4.14 -9.89 26.35
CA VAL A 353 -5.61 -9.72 26.35
C VAL A 353 -6.30 -10.89 25.64
N CYS A 354 -5.79 -11.33 24.51
CA CYS A 354 -6.32 -12.47 23.76
C CYS A 354 -6.22 -13.77 24.58
N ALA A 355 -5.10 -13.98 25.29
CA ALA A 355 -4.90 -15.18 26.13
C ALA A 355 -5.93 -15.27 27.28
N GLU A 356 -6.34 -14.13 27.86
CA GLU A 356 -7.41 -14.11 28.89
C GLU A 356 -8.76 -14.60 28.33
N CYS A 357 -8.97 -14.43 27.03
CA CYS A 357 -10.14 -14.94 26.30
C CYS A 357 -9.94 -16.35 25.74
N GLY A 358 -8.79 -16.99 25.96
CA GLY A 358 -8.47 -18.31 25.43
C GLY A 358 -8.12 -18.32 23.95
N MET A 359 -7.73 -17.17 23.40
CA MET A 359 -7.24 -17.04 22.03
C MET A 359 -5.72 -17.14 21.99
N SER A 360 -5.16 -17.77 20.97
CA SER A 360 -3.76 -17.63 20.61
C SER A 360 -3.58 -16.57 19.55
N VAL A 361 -2.42 -15.90 19.54
CA VAL A 361 -2.06 -14.88 18.55
C VAL A 361 -0.76 -15.28 17.89
N ASP A 362 -0.81 -15.49 16.58
CA ASP A 362 0.34 -15.66 15.72
C ASP A 362 0.65 -14.32 15.04
N ASN A 363 1.87 -13.81 15.26
CA ASN A 363 2.30 -12.55 14.69
C ASN A 363 2.99 -12.81 13.35
N ASP A 364 2.41 -12.30 12.26
CA ASP A 364 2.92 -12.50 10.92
C ASP A 364 4.07 -11.52 10.62
N SER A 365 3.88 -10.24 11.00
CA SER A 365 4.87 -9.20 10.75
C SER A 365 4.70 -7.98 11.65
N ILE A 366 5.80 -7.34 12.00
CA ILE A 366 5.85 -5.98 12.56
C ILE A 366 6.88 -5.20 11.74
N VAL A 367 6.38 -4.19 11.03
CA VAL A 367 7.22 -3.27 10.26
C VAL A 367 7.35 -1.97 11.05
N ALA A 368 8.57 -1.56 11.31
CA ALA A 368 8.84 -0.34 12.07
C ALA A 368 8.32 0.91 11.32
N PRO A 369 7.88 1.95 12.04
CA PRO A 369 7.51 3.21 11.44
C PRO A 369 8.71 3.96 10.89
N ILE A 370 8.45 4.92 9.99
CA ILE A 370 9.44 5.91 9.55
C ILE A 370 9.05 7.27 10.10
N TYR A 371 10.06 8.00 10.55
CA TYR A 371 9.93 9.41 10.90
C TYR A 371 11.22 10.15 10.61
N MET A 372 11.17 11.10 9.67
CA MET A 372 12.26 12.04 9.41
C MET A 372 11.82 13.43 9.87
N PRO A 373 12.58 14.09 10.79
CA PRO A 373 12.22 15.42 11.31
C PRO A 373 12.06 16.47 10.21
N GLU A 374 11.14 17.41 10.40
CA GLU A 374 10.84 18.46 9.42
C GLU A 374 12.03 19.40 9.15
N ASP A 375 12.93 19.54 10.12
CA ASP A 375 14.15 20.35 9.98
C ASP A 375 15.29 19.63 9.25
N HIS A 376 15.10 18.36 8.90
CA HIS A 376 16.10 17.59 8.15
C HIS A 376 16.40 18.24 6.79
N PRO A 377 17.67 18.31 6.35
CA PRO A 377 18.03 18.96 5.08
C PRO A 377 17.32 18.44 3.86
N LEU A 378 17.07 17.13 3.77
CA LEU A 378 16.31 16.51 2.67
C LEU A 378 14.87 17.02 2.64
N ILE A 379 14.18 17.06 3.80
CA ILE A 379 12.78 17.52 3.88
C ILE A 379 12.68 18.96 3.38
N LYS A 380 13.54 19.85 3.89
CA LYS A 380 13.59 21.25 3.45
C LYS A 380 13.84 21.37 1.96
N ALA A 381 14.80 20.61 1.42
CA ALA A 381 15.12 20.64 0.00
C ALA A 381 13.95 20.19 -0.87
N LEU A 382 13.22 19.12 -0.50
CA LEU A 382 12.06 18.63 -1.24
C LEU A 382 10.89 19.62 -1.18
N CYS A 383 10.62 20.22 0.00
CA CYS A 383 9.61 21.27 0.14
C CYS A 383 9.95 22.48 -0.75
N GLU A 384 11.21 22.99 -0.70
CA GLU A 384 11.67 24.10 -1.55
C GLU A 384 11.49 23.78 -3.05
N CYS A 385 11.80 22.55 -3.49
CA CYS A 385 11.63 22.13 -4.88
C CYS A 385 10.16 22.14 -5.29
N TYR A 386 9.27 21.61 -4.44
CA TYR A 386 7.84 21.63 -4.69
C TYR A 386 7.32 23.06 -4.80
N GLU A 387 7.63 23.94 -3.85
CA GLU A 387 7.20 25.35 -3.84
C GLU A 387 7.72 26.12 -5.06
N GLN A 388 9.00 25.91 -5.39
CA GLN A 388 9.63 26.57 -6.55
C GLN A 388 8.93 26.23 -7.87
N VAL A 389 8.52 24.98 -8.04
CA VAL A 389 7.98 24.49 -9.31
C VAL A 389 6.47 24.60 -9.36
N SER A 390 5.75 24.24 -8.27
CA SER A 390 4.29 24.28 -8.24
C SER A 390 3.74 25.68 -8.00
N GLY A 391 4.48 26.53 -7.29
CA GLY A 391 4.00 27.82 -6.78
C GLY A 391 3.09 27.69 -5.57
N ASN A 392 2.83 26.49 -5.07
CA ASN A 392 1.99 26.19 -3.92
C ASN A 392 2.83 25.98 -2.66
N PRO A 393 2.32 26.29 -1.46
CA PRO A 393 3.05 26.04 -0.23
C PRO A 393 3.22 24.51 0.01
N ALA A 394 4.40 24.14 0.47
CA ALA A 394 4.68 22.77 0.89
C ALA A 394 4.25 22.54 2.35
N HIS A 395 3.90 21.31 2.65
CA HIS A 395 3.67 20.81 4.01
C HIS A 395 4.21 19.38 4.13
N VAL A 396 4.41 18.92 5.34
CA VAL A 396 4.73 17.51 5.61
C VAL A 396 3.48 16.79 6.13
N TYR A 397 3.39 15.50 5.87
CA TYR A 397 2.25 14.71 6.34
C TYR A 397 2.65 13.29 6.71
N ALA A 398 1.73 12.58 7.37
CA ALA A 398 1.86 11.19 7.73
C ALA A 398 0.93 10.32 6.90
N THR A 399 1.37 9.12 6.54
CA THR A 399 0.53 8.08 5.96
C THR A 399 0.48 6.82 6.83
N GLY A 400 -0.61 6.08 6.72
CA GLY A 400 -0.69 4.71 7.24
C GLY A 400 -0.25 3.67 6.22
N GLY A 401 0.01 4.07 4.97
CA GLY A 401 0.59 3.23 3.93
C GLY A 401 2.08 2.94 4.14
N GLY A 402 2.65 2.16 3.25
CA GLY A 402 4.08 1.90 3.21
C GLY A 402 4.59 2.07 1.79
N THR A 403 5.81 2.55 1.65
CA THR A 403 6.50 2.75 0.37
C THR A 403 7.93 2.26 0.47
N TYR A 404 8.69 2.29 -0.61
CA TYR A 404 10.14 2.00 -0.56
C TYR A 404 10.94 2.91 0.39
N ALA A 405 10.37 3.99 0.90
CA ALA A 405 11.03 4.79 1.93
C ALA A 405 11.41 3.93 3.16
N ARG A 406 10.64 2.86 3.45
CA ARG A 406 10.93 1.90 4.54
C ARG A 406 12.24 1.15 4.36
N SER A 407 12.62 0.88 3.13
CA SER A 407 13.85 0.16 2.80
C SER A 407 15.12 1.03 2.86
N LEU A 408 14.97 2.34 3.10
CA LEU A 408 16.06 3.31 3.05
C LEU A 408 16.79 3.53 4.39
N GLY A 409 16.43 2.81 5.45
CA GLY A 409 17.08 2.92 6.75
C GLY A 409 17.08 4.34 7.34
N GLY A 410 15.98 5.09 7.15
CA GLY A 410 15.83 6.46 7.62
C GLY A 410 16.53 7.52 6.74
N ARG A 411 16.99 7.17 5.53
CA ARG A 411 17.70 8.07 4.61
C ARG A 411 16.81 8.61 3.49
N GLY A 412 15.51 8.34 3.53
CA GLY A 412 14.58 8.78 2.50
C GLY A 412 13.14 8.86 2.97
N VAL A 413 12.30 9.43 2.11
CA VAL A 413 10.90 9.70 2.34
C VAL A 413 10.10 9.52 1.06
N ALA A 414 8.77 9.44 1.15
CA ALA A 414 7.93 9.50 -0.04
C ALA A 414 7.64 10.97 -0.45
N PHE A 415 7.63 11.23 -1.77
CA PHE A 415 7.51 12.57 -2.33
C PHE A 415 6.92 12.54 -3.75
N GLY A 416 5.62 12.71 -3.85
CA GLY A 416 4.87 12.65 -5.13
C GLY A 416 4.45 11.21 -5.44
N MET A 417 3.61 10.97 -6.51
CA MET A 417 3.36 11.97 -7.58
C MET A 417 1.95 12.59 -7.57
N GLU A 418 1.02 12.14 -6.71
CA GLU A 418 -0.35 12.66 -6.69
C GLU A 418 -0.41 14.08 -6.11
N PHE A 419 -1.13 14.99 -6.78
CA PHE A 419 -1.33 16.36 -6.26
C PHE A 419 -2.57 16.43 -5.37
N PRO A 420 -2.60 17.35 -4.36
CA PRO A 420 -3.71 17.45 -3.40
C PRO A 420 -5.09 17.68 -4.04
N ASP A 421 -5.13 18.40 -5.17
CA ASP A 421 -6.36 18.74 -5.87
C ASP A 421 -6.62 17.88 -7.11
N SER A 422 -5.86 16.79 -7.30
CA SER A 422 -6.02 15.87 -8.43
C SER A 422 -7.37 15.16 -8.39
N GLN A 423 -7.85 14.82 -9.58
CA GLN A 423 -8.95 13.86 -9.71
C GLN A 423 -8.49 12.49 -9.21
N PRO A 424 -9.38 11.67 -8.63
CA PRO A 424 -9.02 10.34 -8.16
C PRO A 424 -8.26 9.53 -9.22
N THR A 425 -7.16 8.94 -8.81
CA THR A 425 -6.28 8.12 -9.66
C THR A 425 -6.77 6.69 -9.78
N HIS A 426 -7.67 6.25 -8.89
CA HIS A 426 -8.16 4.87 -8.81
C HIS A 426 -7.05 3.84 -8.64
N LEU A 427 -6.05 4.16 -7.78
CA LEU A 427 -4.99 3.22 -7.42
C LEU A 427 -5.58 1.90 -6.95
N HIS A 428 -5.03 0.77 -7.42
CA HIS A 428 -5.47 -0.59 -7.12
C HIS A 428 -6.90 -0.93 -7.55
N GLU A 429 -7.58 -0.01 -8.25
CA GLU A 429 -8.95 -0.19 -8.76
C GLU A 429 -8.96 -0.28 -10.30
N ALA A 430 -10.13 -0.60 -10.87
CA ALA A 430 -10.33 -0.50 -12.31
C ALA A 430 -10.31 0.98 -12.76
N ASN A 431 -9.89 1.23 -13.99
CA ASN A 431 -9.77 2.56 -14.57
C ASN A 431 -8.72 3.46 -13.87
N GLU A 432 -7.66 2.84 -13.32
CA GLU A 432 -6.50 3.60 -12.87
C GLU A 432 -6.06 4.59 -13.93
N SER A 433 -5.85 5.84 -13.50
CA SER A 433 -5.56 6.92 -14.45
C SER A 433 -4.79 8.06 -13.79
N PHE A 434 -4.03 8.80 -14.59
CA PHE A 434 -3.32 9.99 -14.16
C PHE A 434 -3.48 11.12 -15.19
N ASP A 435 -3.54 12.38 -14.74
CA ASP A 435 -3.60 13.51 -15.66
C ASP A 435 -2.25 13.73 -16.33
N ARG A 436 -2.24 13.96 -17.65
CA ARG A 436 -1.01 14.10 -18.43
C ARG A 436 -0.22 15.35 -18.06
N GLU A 437 -0.90 16.48 -17.81
CA GLU A 437 -0.24 17.72 -17.41
C GLU A 437 0.30 17.63 -15.98
N GLU A 438 -0.42 16.96 -15.07
CA GLU A 438 0.07 16.67 -13.73
C GLU A 438 1.29 15.75 -13.76
N MET A 439 1.34 14.76 -14.65
CA MET A 439 2.53 13.92 -14.86
C MET A 439 3.74 14.76 -15.32
N MET A 440 3.54 15.68 -16.24
CA MET A 440 4.62 16.56 -16.67
C MET A 440 5.01 17.57 -15.59
N LYS A 441 4.06 18.00 -14.75
CA LYS A 441 4.34 18.82 -13.59
C LYS A 441 5.13 18.05 -12.52
N HIS A 442 4.75 16.79 -12.29
CA HIS A 442 5.55 15.86 -11.47
C HIS A 442 6.98 15.74 -12.02
N ALA A 443 7.15 15.59 -13.34
CA ALA A 443 8.48 15.49 -13.94
C ALA A 443 9.34 16.74 -13.70
N GLU A 444 8.77 17.95 -13.73
CA GLU A 444 9.48 19.18 -13.37
C GLU A 444 9.92 19.18 -11.89
N ILE A 445 9.04 18.76 -10.96
CA ILE A 445 9.34 18.69 -9.53
C ILE A 445 10.38 17.60 -9.25
N CYS A 446 10.22 16.41 -9.85
CA CYS A 446 11.16 15.29 -9.74
C CYS A 446 12.56 15.72 -10.23
N LEU A 447 12.66 16.38 -11.38
CA LEU A 447 13.91 16.91 -11.90
C LEU A 447 14.54 17.93 -10.95
N ALA A 448 13.75 18.82 -10.34
CA ALA A 448 14.22 19.78 -9.35
C ALA A 448 14.79 19.09 -8.11
N ALA A 449 14.06 18.09 -7.58
CA ALA A 449 14.49 17.31 -6.43
C ALA A 449 15.80 16.54 -6.72
N MET A 450 15.87 15.85 -7.86
CA MET A 450 17.07 15.13 -8.28
C MET A 450 18.28 16.07 -8.45
N TYR A 451 18.07 17.21 -9.11
CA TYR A 451 19.11 18.24 -9.24
C TYR A 451 19.60 18.73 -7.87
N ARG A 452 18.65 19.04 -6.98
CA ARG A 452 18.99 19.55 -5.64
C ARG A 452 19.75 18.51 -4.82
N MET A 453 19.30 17.27 -4.77
CA MET A 453 20.00 16.18 -4.05
C MET A 453 21.40 15.90 -4.62
N MET A 454 21.59 16.06 -5.92
CA MET A 454 22.88 15.85 -6.56
C MET A 454 23.88 16.96 -6.24
N THR A 455 23.42 18.20 -6.01
CA THR A 455 24.25 19.41 -5.93
C THR A 455 24.37 20.01 -4.52
N MET A 456 23.52 19.63 -3.58
CA MET A 456 23.57 20.12 -2.19
C MET A 456 24.73 19.56 -1.39
#